data_963195c90373c3d943900439fbc35bca
#
_entry.id   963195c90373c3d943900439fbc35bca
#
_cell.length_a   1.000
_cell.length_b   1.000
_cell.length_c   1.000
_cell.angle_alpha   90.00
_cell.angle_beta   90.00
_cell.angle_gamma   90.00
#
_symmetry.space_group_name_H-M   'P 1'
#
loop_
_entity.id
_entity.type
_entity.pdbx_description
1 polymer ?
#
loop_
_entity_poly.entity_id
_entity_poly.type
_entity_poly.pdbx_seq_one_letter_code
_entity_poly.pdbx_strand_id
1 'polypeptide(L)'
;MFDLNGNFYKPERGSSAVPDHIMLSFCGDPKTEIAVSWRTSTDVENGYILYRKDGNSDWLKAESAFKAAQTDIDISNYHSVRLCGLEPGAKYFYTVGSDENRSEVFSFETEAENTEKFSFLVIADHQKGSPCHLPDYTVVGDMLRKALKEHPECRFILTAGDNCDNGQNELQWNGMFEGLRGIIESIPYMMTTGNHDNRGFITYFPEPTGKFYLEHADFFDFQFRDAYPQNGPEGYETENYSFDYGNAHFLIMGINAPEKVADWAYEDLQSSSKKWKLGTYHFPIYPVMPEGQNNDGYPWLRKPIEEGRLDILFAGHEHSFARTFPTKGDELFDRPSQGTIHYIAGNGGGNIYHSNCQKVWHSCFFPQEEHLGFYTVVEIDGGRLTATAYLTDGRIVDLFSVDKERDTVYPPALAPVYDRTKMAFKGRMLELSARGLFPEKKGGIWFAPFGVLIQAIGGKVIKEKDSVSAEAYGHRAVFTVGSRFAKTDLGTVEMCAEPYFLDGQLFIPVDESAKMFEMEWYYAERNNFINWNTPSEDRPLCKHPE
;
A
#
# COMPACT_ATOMS: atom_id res chain seq x y z
N MET A 1 22.36 -2.56 18.44
CA MET A 1 22.85 -1.37 17.69
C MET A 1 24.36 -1.25 17.85
N PHE A 2 25.08 -0.86 16.81
CA PHE A 2 26.52 -0.58 16.92
C PHE A 2 26.72 0.93 16.96
N ASP A 3 27.63 1.39 17.85
CA ASP A 3 28.04 2.78 17.85
C ASP A 3 28.97 3.09 16.65
N LEU A 4 29.34 4.37 16.48
CA LEU A 4 30.24 4.80 15.39
C LEU A 4 31.64 4.17 15.45
N ASN A 5 32.00 3.53 16.56
CA ASN A 5 33.26 2.80 16.76
C ASN A 5 33.10 1.29 16.55
N GLY A 6 31.90 0.82 16.17
CA GLY A 6 31.60 -0.58 15.96
C GLY A 6 31.35 -1.37 17.25
N ASN A 7 31.17 -0.71 18.40
CA ASN A 7 30.81 -1.38 19.63
C ASN A 7 29.31 -1.63 19.66
N PHE A 8 28.91 -2.80 20.18
CA PHE A 8 27.51 -3.11 20.36
C PHE A 8 26.93 -2.22 21.47
N TYR A 9 25.93 -1.45 21.09
CA TYR A 9 25.17 -0.60 22.00
C TYR A 9 23.79 -1.21 22.25
N LYS A 10 23.52 -1.65 23.48
CA LYS A 10 22.18 -2.03 23.92
C LYS A 10 21.55 -0.80 24.55
N PRO A 11 20.46 -0.26 23.99
CA PRO A 11 19.79 0.88 24.59
C PRO A 11 19.25 0.52 25.98
N GLU A 12 19.33 1.43 26.92
CA GLU A 12 18.75 1.25 28.25
C GLU A 12 17.23 1.46 28.30
N ARG A 13 16.61 1.70 27.16
CA ARG A 13 15.18 2.00 27.05
C ARG A 13 14.38 0.71 27.04
N GLY A 14 14.05 0.20 28.20
CA GLY A 14 13.11 -0.89 28.45
C GLY A 14 11.77 -0.36 28.93
N SER A 15 10.86 -1.28 29.24
CA SER A 15 9.59 -0.98 29.88
C SER A 15 9.77 -0.47 31.32
N SER A 16 8.79 0.27 31.82
CA SER A 16 8.74 0.75 33.21
C SER A 16 7.39 0.43 33.85
N ALA A 17 7.25 0.73 35.15
CA ALA A 17 5.96 0.60 35.81
C ALA A 17 4.92 1.63 35.32
N VAL A 18 5.37 2.73 34.69
CA VAL A 18 4.48 3.71 34.06
C VAL A 18 4.02 3.13 32.71
N PRO A 19 2.70 3.08 32.44
CA PRO A 19 2.18 2.54 31.19
C PRO A 19 2.63 3.37 29.98
N ASP A 20 3.09 2.68 28.94
CA ASP A 20 3.41 3.21 27.64
C ASP A 20 2.79 2.33 26.52
N HIS A 21 3.10 2.56 25.24
CA HIS A 21 2.50 1.85 24.10
C HIS A 21 0.98 1.81 24.15
N ILE A 22 0.36 2.92 24.61
CA ILE A 22 -1.09 2.99 24.76
C ILE A 22 -1.73 3.20 23.39
N MET A 23 -2.68 2.35 23.03
CA MET A 23 -3.36 2.39 21.73
C MET A 23 -4.82 2.00 21.85
N LEU A 24 -5.67 2.69 21.08
CA LEU A 24 -7.06 2.32 20.84
C LEU A 24 -7.20 1.54 19.55
N SER A 25 -8.11 0.56 19.54
CA SER A 25 -8.48 -0.19 18.34
C SER A 25 -9.92 -0.69 18.40
N PHE A 26 -10.52 -0.95 17.25
CA PHE A 26 -11.77 -1.70 17.18
C PHE A 26 -11.50 -3.19 17.40
N CYS A 27 -12.28 -3.82 18.28
CA CYS A 27 -12.11 -5.23 18.61
C CYS A 27 -13.37 -6.06 18.38
N GLY A 28 -14.47 -5.40 18.06
CA GLY A 28 -15.79 -5.95 17.81
C GLY A 28 -16.68 -4.90 17.16
N ASP A 29 -17.92 -4.74 17.62
CA ASP A 29 -18.85 -3.70 17.13
C ASP A 29 -18.41 -2.30 17.61
N PRO A 30 -17.95 -1.39 16.73
CA PRO A 30 -17.47 -0.07 17.11
C PRO A 30 -18.49 0.82 17.81
N LYS A 31 -19.77 0.46 17.77
CA LYS A 31 -20.84 1.15 18.49
C LYS A 31 -20.81 0.88 19.99
N THR A 32 -20.41 -0.32 20.36
CA THR A 32 -20.55 -0.82 21.72
C THR A 32 -19.29 -1.41 22.32
N GLU A 33 -18.22 -1.50 21.50
CA GLU A 33 -16.96 -2.13 21.92
C GLU A 33 -15.74 -1.34 21.47
N ILE A 34 -14.72 -1.33 22.32
CA ILE A 34 -13.40 -0.75 22.03
C ILE A 34 -12.33 -1.55 22.78
N ALA A 35 -11.15 -1.70 22.20
CA ALA A 35 -9.99 -2.22 22.92
C ALA A 35 -9.00 -1.11 23.25
N VAL A 36 -8.33 -1.26 24.39
CA VAL A 36 -7.18 -0.47 24.79
C VAL A 36 -6.04 -1.42 25.13
N SER A 37 -4.91 -1.27 24.49
CA SER A 37 -3.69 -2.00 24.78
C SER A 37 -2.61 -1.04 25.35
N TRP A 38 -1.72 -1.57 26.20
CA TRP A 38 -0.58 -0.84 26.71
C TRP A 38 0.51 -1.78 27.22
N ARG A 39 1.71 -1.25 27.45
CA ARG A 39 2.84 -2.00 27.99
C ARG A 39 3.25 -1.46 29.37
N THR A 40 3.75 -2.36 30.23
CA THR A 40 4.48 -2.01 31.48
C THR A 40 5.65 -2.96 31.71
N SER A 41 6.50 -2.67 32.70
CA SER A 41 7.44 -3.66 33.21
C SER A 41 6.72 -4.83 33.91
N THR A 42 7.42 -5.93 34.11
CA THR A 42 6.92 -7.13 34.79
C THR A 42 6.58 -6.91 36.28
N ASP A 43 6.95 -5.77 36.85
CA ASP A 43 6.58 -5.40 38.22
C ASP A 43 5.09 -5.06 38.38
N VAL A 44 4.38 -4.82 37.27
CA VAL A 44 2.95 -4.50 37.25
C VAL A 44 2.13 -5.71 36.81
N GLU A 45 1.68 -6.49 37.77
CA GLU A 45 0.83 -7.66 37.53
C GLU A 45 -0.68 -7.35 37.51
N ASN A 46 -1.10 -6.22 38.10
CA ASN A 46 -2.51 -5.85 38.30
C ASN A 46 -2.84 -4.56 37.55
N GLY A 47 -2.68 -4.58 36.22
CA GLY A 47 -3.08 -3.47 35.37
C GLY A 47 -4.59 -3.40 35.19
N TYR A 48 -5.13 -2.19 35.04
CA TYR A 48 -6.54 -1.97 34.77
C TYR A 48 -6.81 -0.64 34.07
N ILE A 49 -8.00 -0.54 33.48
CA ILE A 49 -8.53 0.69 32.91
C ILE A 49 -9.58 1.28 33.85
N LEU A 50 -9.53 2.58 34.07
CA LEU A 50 -10.67 3.35 34.55
C LEU A 50 -11.28 4.08 33.38
N TYR A 51 -12.59 4.03 33.26
CA TYR A 51 -13.30 4.71 32.18
C TYR A 51 -14.64 5.25 32.65
N ARG A 52 -15.11 6.30 32.01
CA ARG A 52 -16.42 6.89 32.27
C ARG A 52 -16.98 7.54 31.02
N LYS A 53 -18.30 7.51 30.88
CA LYS A 53 -18.99 8.28 29.85
C LYS A 53 -18.90 9.78 30.17
N ASP A 54 -18.82 10.61 29.14
CA ASP A 54 -18.91 12.07 29.31
C ASP A 54 -20.23 12.47 29.99
N GLY A 55 -20.15 13.40 30.91
CA GLY A 55 -21.28 13.79 31.77
C GLY A 55 -21.45 12.96 33.03
N ASN A 56 -20.84 11.78 33.16
CA ASN A 56 -20.85 10.98 34.37
C ASN A 56 -19.70 11.39 35.30
N SER A 57 -19.96 11.36 36.62
CA SER A 57 -18.93 11.61 37.65
C SER A 57 -18.13 10.35 37.99
N ASP A 58 -18.77 9.21 37.94
CA ASP A 58 -18.23 7.96 38.47
C ASP A 58 -17.40 7.21 37.42
N TRP A 59 -16.21 6.77 37.84
CA TRP A 59 -15.32 5.94 37.05
C TRP A 59 -15.67 4.46 37.26
N LEU A 60 -15.81 3.76 36.17
CA LEU A 60 -15.91 2.31 36.12
C LEU A 60 -14.51 1.72 35.99
N LYS A 61 -14.33 0.52 36.54
CA LYS A 61 -13.06 -0.21 36.50
C LYS A 61 -13.22 -1.50 35.73
N ALA A 62 -12.24 -1.80 34.83
CA ALA A 62 -12.11 -3.11 34.20
C ALA A 62 -10.65 -3.58 34.34
N GLU A 63 -10.46 -4.82 34.80
CA GLU A 63 -9.14 -5.43 34.94
C GLU A 63 -8.59 -5.78 33.54
N SER A 64 -7.27 -5.66 33.36
CA SER A 64 -6.63 -6.07 32.12
C SER A 64 -6.27 -7.55 32.12
N ALA A 65 -6.40 -8.18 30.96
CA ALA A 65 -5.60 -9.34 30.64
C ALA A 65 -4.16 -8.86 30.35
N PHE A 66 -3.15 -9.68 30.64
CA PHE A 66 -1.79 -9.38 30.24
C PHE A 66 -0.99 -10.65 29.93
N LYS A 67 0.05 -10.49 29.15
CA LYS A 67 1.00 -11.53 28.82
C LYS A 67 2.42 -10.96 28.87
N ALA A 68 3.31 -11.63 29.61
CA ALA A 68 4.73 -11.32 29.54
C ALA A 68 5.32 -11.82 28.25
N ALA A 69 6.08 -10.98 27.56
CA ALA A 69 6.82 -11.35 26.36
C ALA A 69 8.25 -10.82 26.39
N GLN A 70 9.17 -11.58 25.82
CA GLN A 70 10.58 -11.26 25.70
C GLN A 70 10.80 -10.47 24.40
N THR A 71 11.40 -9.30 24.52
CA THR A 71 11.88 -8.53 23.37
C THR A 71 13.42 -8.61 23.26
N ASP A 72 14.01 -7.88 22.34
CA ASP A 72 15.45 -7.73 22.21
C ASP A 72 16.08 -6.84 23.31
N ILE A 73 15.26 -6.17 24.11
CA ILE A 73 15.71 -5.29 25.20
C ILE A 73 15.45 -5.94 26.57
N ASP A 74 14.21 -6.29 26.87
CA ASP A 74 13.79 -6.81 28.17
C ASP A 74 12.56 -7.75 28.08
N ILE A 75 12.00 -8.08 29.24
CA ILE A 75 10.71 -8.75 29.35
C ILE A 75 9.69 -7.71 29.80
N SER A 76 8.63 -7.54 29.03
CA SER A 76 7.55 -6.59 29.31
C SER A 76 6.21 -7.31 29.46
N ASN A 77 5.30 -6.71 30.25
CA ASN A 77 3.91 -7.09 30.31
C ASN A 77 3.11 -6.28 29.29
N TYR A 78 2.46 -6.97 28.36
CA TYR A 78 1.54 -6.39 27.39
C TYR A 78 0.13 -6.61 27.86
N HIS A 79 -0.55 -5.52 28.20
CA HIS A 79 -1.90 -5.48 28.74
C HIS A 79 -2.91 -5.18 27.64
N SER A 80 -4.11 -5.75 27.79
CA SER A 80 -5.25 -5.42 26.94
C SER A 80 -6.56 -5.44 27.74
N VAL A 81 -7.48 -4.57 27.38
CA VAL A 81 -8.85 -4.56 27.88
C VAL A 81 -9.79 -4.36 26.70
N ARG A 82 -10.80 -5.21 26.60
CA ARG A 82 -11.96 -4.99 25.73
C ARG A 82 -13.10 -4.43 26.57
N LEU A 83 -13.48 -3.19 26.31
CA LEU A 83 -14.66 -2.58 26.89
C LEU A 83 -15.86 -2.92 26.03
N CYS A 84 -16.89 -3.51 26.64
CA CYS A 84 -18.12 -3.93 25.98
C CYS A 84 -19.34 -3.26 26.63
N GLY A 85 -20.45 -3.19 25.91
CA GLY A 85 -21.69 -2.61 26.41
C GLY A 85 -21.64 -1.08 26.53
N LEU A 86 -20.81 -0.46 25.75
CA LEU A 86 -20.75 1.00 25.60
C LEU A 86 -22.02 1.51 24.89
N GLU A 87 -22.34 2.77 25.09
CA GLU A 87 -23.47 3.39 24.41
C GLU A 87 -23.01 3.91 23.02
N PRO A 88 -23.79 3.69 21.95
CA PRO A 88 -23.48 4.23 20.63
C PRO A 88 -23.45 5.76 20.60
N GLY A 89 -22.52 6.32 19.82
CA GLY A 89 -22.37 7.77 19.62
C GLY A 89 -22.00 8.53 20.89
N ALA A 90 -21.35 7.87 21.84
CA ALA A 90 -21.01 8.45 23.12
C ALA A 90 -19.51 8.69 23.26
N LYS A 91 -19.16 9.78 23.93
CA LYS A 91 -17.78 10.08 24.31
C LYS A 91 -17.46 9.48 25.66
N TYR A 92 -16.28 8.87 25.75
CA TYR A 92 -15.74 8.28 26.96
C TYR A 92 -14.38 8.87 27.27
N PHE A 93 -14.06 8.99 28.57
CA PHE A 93 -12.73 9.27 29.08
C PHE A 93 -12.15 8.01 29.72
N TYR A 94 -10.85 7.82 29.62
CA TYR A 94 -10.18 6.68 30.23
C TYR A 94 -8.75 6.98 30.66
N THR A 95 -8.22 6.15 31.56
CA THR A 95 -6.82 6.09 31.96
C THR A 95 -6.45 4.64 32.27
N VAL A 96 -5.22 4.24 31.96
CA VAL A 96 -4.73 2.86 32.16
C VAL A 96 -3.58 2.83 33.14
N GLY A 97 -3.28 1.66 33.70
CA GLY A 97 -2.15 1.45 34.60
C GLY A 97 -2.50 0.73 35.87
N SER A 98 -1.79 1.00 36.95
CA SER A 98 -1.97 0.45 38.30
C SER A 98 -2.41 1.50 39.31
N ASP A 99 -2.51 1.15 40.59
CA ASP A 99 -2.81 2.10 41.65
C ASP A 99 -1.71 3.15 41.84
N GLU A 100 -0.47 2.78 41.57
CA GLU A 100 0.71 3.62 41.80
C GLU A 100 1.12 4.40 40.52
N ASN A 101 0.91 3.82 39.36
CA ASN A 101 1.37 4.36 38.07
C ASN A 101 0.24 4.36 37.04
N ARG A 102 -0.21 5.54 36.66
CA ARG A 102 -1.28 5.75 35.68
C ARG A 102 -0.84 6.62 34.53
N SER A 103 -1.47 6.40 33.39
CA SER A 103 -1.41 7.31 32.26
C SER A 103 -2.13 8.62 32.57
N GLU A 104 -1.92 9.61 31.75
CA GLU A 104 -2.83 10.75 31.63
C GLU A 104 -4.24 10.27 31.18
N VAL A 105 -5.21 11.18 31.22
CA VAL A 105 -6.59 10.87 30.81
C VAL A 105 -6.76 11.13 29.34
N PHE A 106 -7.17 10.11 28.58
CA PHE A 106 -7.51 10.17 27.17
C PHE A 106 -9.02 10.11 26.97
N SER A 107 -9.47 10.28 25.71
CA SER A 107 -10.88 10.12 25.36
C SER A 107 -11.04 9.48 23.99
N PHE A 108 -12.16 8.80 23.82
CA PHE A 108 -12.59 8.26 22.52
C PHE A 108 -14.10 8.45 22.33
N GLU A 109 -14.56 8.24 21.10
CA GLU A 109 -15.98 8.24 20.75
C GLU A 109 -16.35 6.88 20.13
N THR A 110 -17.48 6.32 20.53
CA THR A 110 -18.07 5.15 19.88
C THR A 110 -18.79 5.53 18.60
N GLU A 111 -18.94 4.58 17.67
CA GLU A 111 -19.74 4.79 16.46
C GLU A 111 -21.22 5.07 16.83
N ALA A 112 -21.86 5.98 16.09
CA ALA A 112 -23.29 6.25 16.27
C ALA A 112 -24.16 5.10 15.74
N GLU A 113 -25.42 5.00 16.24
CA GLU A 113 -26.33 3.89 15.90
C GLU A 113 -26.58 3.74 14.40
N ASN A 114 -26.74 4.86 13.70
CA ASN A 114 -27.01 4.88 12.26
C ASN A 114 -25.99 5.76 11.56
N THR A 115 -24.82 5.18 11.25
CA THR A 115 -23.73 5.88 10.58
C THR A 115 -23.77 5.61 9.08
N GLU A 116 -24.26 6.56 8.29
CA GLU A 116 -24.20 6.52 6.83
C GLU A 116 -23.09 7.39 6.26
N LYS A 117 -22.66 8.40 7.04
CA LYS A 117 -21.58 9.31 6.66
C LYS A 117 -20.47 9.29 7.70
N PHE A 118 -19.25 9.02 7.26
CA PHE A 118 -18.05 9.03 8.09
C PHE A 118 -16.79 9.20 7.24
N SER A 119 -15.69 9.59 7.90
CA SER A 119 -14.37 9.71 7.27
C SER A 119 -13.32 8.96 8.07
N PHE A 120 -12.26 8.54 7.41
CA PHE A 120 -11.09 7.93 8.01
C PHE A 120 -9.82 8.31 7.26
N LEU A 121 -8.67 8.15 7.93
CA LEU A 121 -7.36 8.36 7.33
C LEU A 121 -6.77 7.04 6.86
N VAL A 122 -6.06 7.07 5.74
CA VAL A 122 -5.21 5.97 5.26
C VAL A 122 -3.78 6.49 5.16
N ILE A 123 -2.85 5.72 5.73
CA ILE A 123 -1.41 5.94 5.60
C ILE A 123 -0.71 4.60 5.32
N ALA A 124 0.53 4.64 4.85
CA ALA A 124 1.38 3.47 4.65
C ALA A 124 2.85 3.83 4.82
N ASP A 125 3.71 2.84 5.00
CA ASP A 125 5.17 3.01 4.89
C ASP A 125 5.71 4.19 5.69
N HIS A 126 5.28 4.28 6.94
CA HIS A 126 5.72 5.34 7.85
C HIS A 126 6.87 4.92 8.76
N GLN A 127 7.45 3.75 8.50
CA GLN A 127 8.61 3.23 9.21
C GLN A 127 9.80 4.19 9.12
N LYS A 128 10.47 4.38 10.24
CA LYS A 128 11.65 5.24 10.36
C LYS A 128 12.77 4.55 11.11
N GLY A 129 13.97 4.97 10.76
CA GLY A 129 15.18 4.42 11.32
C GLY A 129 15.74 3.26 10.50
N SER A 130 16.87 2.82 10.91
CA SER A 130 17.57 1.65 10.42
C SER A 130 18.23 0.96 11.60
N PRO A 131 18.79 -0.23 11.47
CA PRO A 131 19.56 -0.86 12.55
C PRO A 131 20.69 0.01 13.10
N CYS A 132 21.09 1.03 12.37
CA CYS A 132 22.20 1.92 12.71
C CYS A 132 21.77 3.28 13.29
N HIS A 133 20.46 3.59 13.34
CA HIS A 133 19.95 4.89 13.77
C HIS A 133 18.84 4.72 14.80
N LEU A 134 18.72 5.69 15.70
CA LEU A 134 17.54 5.80 16.56
C LEU A 134 16.31 6.09 15.69
N PRO A 135 15.19 5.41 15.91
CA PRO A 135 13.97 5.66 15.16
C PRO A 135 13.41 7.04 15.49
N ASP A 136 13.03 7.79 14.48
CA ASP A 136 12.41 9.11 14.60
C ASP A 136 11.08 9.13 13.82
N TYR A 137 9.99 9.00 14.56
CA TYR A 137 8.62 9.01 14.04
C TYR A 137 7.93 10.37 14.18
N THR A 138 8.67 11.45 14.48
CA THR A 138 8.08 12.81 14.59
C THR A 138 7.45 13.26 13.27
N VAL A 139 8.04 12.88 12.13
CA VAL A 139 7.54 13.24 10.80
C VAL A 139 6.11 12.73 10.58
N VAL A 140 5.85 11.45 10.86
CA VAL A 140 4.50 10.88 10.73
C VAL A 140 3.57 11.42 11.81
N GLY A 141 4.05 11.60 13.04
CA GLY A 141 3.27 12.20 14.12
C GLY A 141 2.80 13.60 13.78
N ASP A 142 3.67 14.46 13.27
CA ASP A 142 3.33 15.83 12.85
C ASP A 142 2.37 15.83 11.65
N MET A 143 2.57 14.92 10.70
CA MET A 143 1.66 14.73 9.58
C MET A 143 0.24 14.38 10.07
N LEU A 144 0.12 13.40 10.96
CA LEU A 144 -1.18 12.96 11.50
C LEU A 144 -1.84 14.03 12.38
N ARG A 145 -1.08 14.74 13.23
CA ARG A 145 -1.62 15.87 14.02
C ARG A 145 -2.19 16.95 13.11
N LYS A 146 -1.48 17.28 12.02
CA LYS A 146 -1.96 18.21 11.01
C LYS A 146 -3.21 17.67 10.31
N ALA A 147 -3.18 16.45 9.82
CA ALA A 147 -4.30 15.82 9.13
C ALA A 147 -5.57 15.79 9.99
N LEU A 148 -5.47 15.35 11.25
CA LEU A 148 -6.62 15.29 12.17
C LEU A 148 -7.12 16.68 12.60
N LYS A 149 -6.24 17.69 12.62
CA LYS A 149 -6.67 19.08 12.86
C LYS A 149 -7.44 19.66 11.68
N GLU A 150 -7.05 19.32 10.45
CA GLU A 150 -7.71 19.78 9.22
C GLU A 150 -8.96 18.93 8.91
N HIS A 151 -8.99 17.67 9.35
CA HIS A 151 -10.07 16.69 9.14
C HIS A 151 -10.55 16.06 10.46
N PRO A 152 -11.14 16.84 11.37
CA PRO A 152 -11.57 16.34 12.69
C PRO A 152 -12.77 15.36 12.61
N GLU A 153 -13.38 15.22 11.45
CA GLU A 153 -14.43 14.24 11.16
C GLU A 153 -13.89 12.81 11.01
N CYS A 154 -12.58 12.60 10.87
CA CYS A 154 -11.99 11.27 10.76
C CYS A 154 -12.17 10.48 12.07
N ARG A 155 -12.63 9.23 11.96
CA ARG A 155 -13.03 8.38 13.09
C ARG A 155 -11.99 7.32 13.45
N PHE A 156 -11.13 6.95 12.53
CA PHE A 156 -10.02 6.02 12.75
C PHE A 156 -8.92 6.23 11.71
N ILE A 157 -7.78 5.62 11.97
CA ILE A 157 -6.64 5.59 11.05
C ILE A 157 -6.45 4.14 10.62
N LEU A 158 -6.33 3.93 9.31
CA LEU A 158 -6.03 2.65 8.69
C LEU A 158 -4.62 2.69 8.14
N THR A 159 -3.79 1.67 8.45
CA THR A 159 -2.46 1.57 7.86
C THR A 159 -2.38 0.47 6.82
N ALA A 160 -1.61 0.67 5.77
CA ALA A 160 -1.38 -0.34 4.75
C ALA A 160 0.02 -1.00 4.89
N GLY A 161 0.49 -1.17 6.11
CA GLY A 161 1.70 -1.90 6.46
C GLY A 161 2.96 -1.05 6.60
N ASP A 162 4.03 -1.71 7.01
CA ASP A 162 5.33 -1.14 7.32
C ASP A 162 5.25 -0.02 8.38
N ASN A 163 4.70 -0.40 9.54
CA ASN A 163 4.55 0.48 10.69
C ASN A 163 5.90 0.74 11.38
N CYS A 164 6.78 -0.26 11.40
CA CYS A 164 8.13 -0.19 11.92
C CYS A 164 9.16 -0.59 10.86
N ASP A 165 10.39 -0.08 10.93
CA ASP A 165 11.47 -0.48 10.02
C ASP A 165 11.97 -1.92 10.29
N ASN A 166 11.92 -2.36 11.52
CA ASN A 166 12.13 -3.75 11.93
C ASN A 166 11.19 -4.07 13.10
N GLY A 167 10.12 -4.81 12.82
CA GLY A 167 9.12 -5.17 13.82
C GLY A 167 9.64 -6.07 14.96
N GLN A 168 10.82 -6.69 14.82
CA GLN A 168 11.47 -7.47 15.86
C GLN A 168 12.50 -6.64 16.66
N ASN A 169 12.39 -5.32 16.63
CA ASN A 169 13.23 -4.39 17.36
C ASN A 169 12.37 -3.48 18.23
N GLU A 170 12.49 -3.63 19.54
CA GLU A 170 11.67 -2.89 20.52
C GLU A 170 11.86 -1.37 20.43
N LEU A 171 13.05 -0.89 20.06
CA LEU A 171 13.26 0.54 19.84
C LEU A 171 12.43 1.12 18.70
N GLN A 172 12.12 0.32 17.69
CA GLN A 172 11.27 0.75 16.59
C GLN A 172 9.86 1.02 17.09
N TRP A 173 9.32 0.11 17.90
CA TRP A 173 8.01 0.27 18.54
C TRP A 173 8.01 1.44 19.51
N ASN A 174 9.04 1.56 20.38
CA ASN A 174 9.19 2.71 21.28
C ASN A 174 9.17 4.03 20.50
N GLY A 175 9.88 4.11 19.39
CA GLY A 175 9.92 5.31 18.54
C GLY A 175 8.57 5.61 17.90
N MET A 176 7.88 4.59 17.39
CA MET A 176 6.55 4.73 16.78
C MET A 176 5.54 5.27 17.81
N PHE A 177 5.42 4.63 18.95
CA PHE A 177 4.50 5.07 20.02
C PHE A 177 4.83 6.47 20.55
N GLU A 178 6.12 6.82 20.69
CA GLU A 178 6.51 8.16 21.08
C GLU A 178 6.16 9.22 20.03
N GLY A 179 6.39 8.92 18.74
CA GLY A 179 6.06 9.83 17.65
C GLY A 179 4.56 10.05 17.47
N LEU A 180 3.77 9.01 17.72
CA LEU A 180 2.30 9.03 17.60
C LEU A 180 1.59 9.39 18.91
N ARG A 181 2.32 9.68 19.97
CA ARG A 181 1.74 10.02 21.27
C ARG A 181 0.75 11.19 21.18
N GLY A 182 -0.39 11.05 21.87
CA GLY A 182 -1.49 11.99 21.84
C GLY A 182 -2.42 11.84 20.64
N ILE A 183 -2.17 10.85 19.78
CA ILE A 183 -3.00 10.53 18.60
C ILE A 183 -3.70 9.19 18.83
N ILE A 184 -2.94 8.11 18.83
CA ILE A 184 -3.47 6.73 18.81
C ILE A 184 -4.08 6.29 20.15
N GLU A 185 -3.91 7.07 21.18
CA GLU A 185 -4.64 6.91 22.44
C GLU A 185 -6.08 7.47 22.38
N SER A 186 -6.39 8.29 21.35
CA SER A 186 -7.69 8.97 21.26
C SER A 186 -8.45 8.69 19.96
N ILE A 187 -7.80 8.06 18.98
CA ILE A 187 -8.41 7.62 17.74
C ILE A 187 -8.01 6.17 17.45
N PRO A 188 -8.95 5.27 17.12
CA PRO A 188 -8.63 3.88 16.80
C PRO A 188 -7.62 3.76 15.66
N TYR A 189 -6.59 2.94 15.89
CA TYR A 189 -5.46 2.73 14.99
C TYR A 189 -5.46 1.28 14.48
N MET A 190 -5.87 1.09 13.22
CA MET A 190 -6.10 -0.22 12.62
C MET A 190 -4.95 -0.58 11.71
N MET A 191 -4.05 -1.44 12.18
CA MET A 191 -2.79 -1.75 11.50
C MET A 191 -2.88 -2.98 10.60
N THR A 192 -2.26 -2.88 9.43
CA THR A 192 -1.86 -4.00 8.58
C THR A 192 -0.37 -4.28 8.80
N THR A 193 0.03 -5.54 8.82
CA THR A 193 1.45 -5.90 8.85
C THR A 193 2.05 -5.87 7.45
N GLY A 194 3.25 -5.26 7.34
CA GLY A 194 4.07 -5.27 6.13
C GLY A 194 5.34 -6.11 6.31
N ASN A 195 6.21 -6.08 5.31
CA ASN A 195 7.43 -6.89 5.34
C ASN A 195 8.45 -6.38 6.35
N HIS A 196 8.43 -5.09 6.70
CA HIS A 196 9.27 -4.54 7.76
C HIS A 196 8.76 -4.95 9.15
N ASP A 197 7.46 -5.02 9.37
CA ASP A 197 6.86 -5.49 10.62
C ASP A 197 7.17 -6.97 10.87
N ASN A 198 7.39 -7.74 9.80
CA ASN A 198 7.65 -9.18 9.83
C ASN A 198 9.13 -9.56 9.60
N ARG A 199 10.06 -8.63 9.65
CA ARG A 199 11.48 -8.96 9.49
C ARG A 199 11.97 -9.90 10.59
N GLY A 200 12.41 -11.11 10.21
CA GLY A 200 13.09 -12.05 11.07
C GLY A 200 14.57 -11.75 11.26
N PHE A 201 15.04 -10.73 10.60
CA PHE A 201 16.41 -10.26 10.65
C PHE A 201 16.65 -9.44 11.92
N ILE A 202 17.02 -10.10 12.99
CA ILE A 202 17.24 -9.48 14.29
C ILE A 202 18.74 -9.38 14.53
N THR A 203 19.26 -8.16 14.44
CA THR A 203 20.67 -7.88 14.66
C THR A 203 21.08 -7.96 16.15
N TYR A 204 20.10 -8.03 17.05
CA TYR A 204 20.31 -7.87 18.49
C TYR A 204 20.08 -9.13 19.31
N PHE A 205 19.46 -10.16 18.75
CA PHE A 205 19.37 -11.45 19.42
C PHE A 205 20.69 -12.20 19.31
N PRO A 206 21.03 -13.02 20.33
CA PRO A 206 22.26 -13.81 20.34
C PRO A 206 22.37 -14.75 19.15
N GLU A 207 21.24 -15.18 18.60
CA GLU A 207 21.16 -16.07 17.45
C GLU A 207 20.22 -15.47 16.40
N PRO A 208 20.73 -14.93 15.29
CA PRO A 208 19.89 -14.54 14.16
C PRO A 208 19.12 -15.74 13.65
N THR A 209 17.82 -15.58 13.42
CA THR A 209 16.95 -16.66 12.95
C THR A 209 17.35 -17.22 11.59
N GLY A 210 18.22 -16.52 10.85
CA GLY A 210 18.64 -16.88 9.50
C GLY A 210 17.53 -16.78 8.45
N LYS A 211 16.31 -16.41 8.85
CA LYS A 211 15.15 -16.18 7.96
C LYS A 211 15.01 -14.67 7.72
N PHE A 212 14.76 -14.30 6.48
CA PHE A 212 14.49 -12.91 6.11
C PHE A 212 13.13 -12.44 6.66
N TYR A 213 12.10 -13.30 6.54
CA TYR A 213 10.80 -13.13 7.16
C TYR A 213 10.51 -14.23 8.15
N LEU A 214 9.80 -13.90 9.22
CA LEU A 214 9.27 -14.88 10.18
C LEU A 214 7.97 -15.48 9.65
N GLU A 215 7.53 -16.58 10.25
CA GLU A 215 6.21 -17.17 10.03
C GLU A 215 5.09 -16.32 10.64
N HIS A 216 5.43 -15.53 11.68
CA HIS A 216 4.56 -14.59 12.36
C HIS A 216 5.33 -13.29 12.63
N ALA A 217 4.62 -12.18 12.66
CA ALA A 217 5.16 -10.92 13.16
C ALA A 217 5.16 -10.93 14.70
N ASP A 218 6.10 -11.66 15.32
CA ASP A 218 6.05 -12.03 16.74
C ASP A 218 5.83 -10.85 17.69
N PHE A 219 6.57 -9.73 17.51
CA PHE A 219 6.41 -8.57 18.39
C PHE A 219 5.07 -7.86 18.16
N PHE A 220 4.58 -7.87 16.94
CA PHE A 220 3.24 -7.39 16.62
C PHE A 220 2.18 -8.29 17.29
N ASP A 221 2.30 -9.62 17.14
CA ASP A 221 1.34 -10.56 17.67
C ASP A 221 1.19 -10.45 19.20
N PHE A 222 2.26 -10.43 19.96
CA PHE A 222 2.10 -10.36 21.41
C PHE A 222 1.70 -8.98 21.94
N GLN A 223 1.99 -7.88 21.22
CA GLN A 223 1.54 -6.54 21.60
C GLN A 223 0.04 -6.32 21.33
N PHE A 224 -0.48 -6.88 20.24
CA PHE A 224 -1.81 -6.53 19.74
C PHE A 224 -2.80 -7.69 19.66
N ARG A 225 -2.45 -8.87 20.19
CA ARG A 225 -3.26 -10.09 20.09
C ARG A 225 -4.73 -9.90 20.46
N ASP A 226 -5.02 -9.17 21.52
CA ASP A 226 -6.38 -8.93 22.00
C ASP A 226 -6.90 -7.53 21.61
N ALA A 227 -6.12 -6.77 20.85
CA ALA A 227 -6.47 -5.42 20.44
C ALA A 227 -7.44 -5.40 19.25
N TYR A 228 -7.31 -6.37 18.33
CA TYR A 228 -8.10 -6.45 17.11
C TYR A 228 -9.18 -7.53 17.17
N PRO A 229 -10.16 -7.52 16.23
CA PRO A 229 -11.10 -8.64 16.09
C PRO A 229 -10.35 -9.96 15.88
N GLN A 230 -10.84 -11.02 16.49
CA GLN A 230 -10.23 -12.35 16.43
C GLN A 230 -11.03 -13.24 15.46
N ASN A 231 -11.27 -12.73 14.25
CA ASN A 231 -12.07 -13.36 13.21
C ASN A 231 -11.28 -13.72 11.94
N GLY A 232 -9.95 -13.57 12.00
CA GLY A 232 -9.02 -13.95 10.96
C GLY A 232 -8.81 -15.46 10.82
N PRO A 233 -7.92 -15.89 9.93
CA PRO A 233 -7.61 -17.31 9.75
C PRO A 233 -6.87 -17.89 10.96
N GLU A 234 -7.18 -19.14 11.33
CA GLU A 234 -6.66 -19.81 12.52
C GLU A 234 -5.12 -19.70 12.62
N GLY A 235 -4.65 -19.15 13.74
CA GLY A 235 -3.26 -18.93 14.07
C GLY A 235 -2.67 -17.63 13.50
N TYR A 236 -3.44 -16.80 12.80
CA TYR A 236 -3.01 -15.53 12.21
C TYR A 236 -4.00 -14.39 12.44
N GLU A 237 -4.85 -14.52 13.48
CA GLU A 237 -5.96 -13.62 13.75
C GLU A 237 -5.50 -12.20 14.11
N THR A 238 -4.33 -12.04 14.74
CA THR A 238 -3.80 -10.71 15.09
C THR A 238 -3.34 -9.93 13.86
N GLU A 239 -2.78 -10.64 12.88
CA GLU A 239 -2.26 -10.03 11.65
C GLU A 239 -3.34 -9.88 10.58
N ASN A 240 -4.45 -10.61 10.72
CA ASN A 240 -5.55 -10.65 9.75
C ASN A 240 -6.89 -10.58 10.47
N TYR A 241 -7.69 -9.62 10.14
CA TYR A 241 -8.99 -9.43 10.75
C TYR A 241 -9.90 -8.58 9.86
N SER A 242 -11.20 -8.62 10.15
CA SER A 242 -12.16 -7.72 9.54
C SER A 242 -12.99 -7.01 10.59
N PHE A 243 -13.50 -5.84 10.24
CA PHE A 243 -14.43 -5.07 11.06
C PHE A 243 -15.39 -4.27 10.21
N ASP A 244 -16.50 -3.90 10.78
CA ASP A 244 -17.50 -3.05 10.17
C ASP A 244 -17.45 -1.65 10.79
N TYR A 245 -17.66 -0.61 9.98
CA TYR A 245 -17.93 0.74 10.43
C TYR A 245 -18.94 1.40 9.48
N GLY A 246 -20.03 1.91 10.01
CA GLY A 246 -21.14 2.41 9.20
C GLY A 246 -21.67 1.37 8.21
N ASN A 247 -21.74 1.75 6.97
CA ASN A 247 -22.15 0.90 5.87
C ASN A 247 -20.97 0.25 5.11
N ALA A 248 -19.78 0.24 5.70
CA ALA A 248 -18.57 -0.34 5.14
C ALA A 248 -18.05 -1.52 5.95
N HIS A 249 -17.47 -2.47 5.24
CA HIS A 249 -16.74 -3.62 5.74
C HIS A 249 -15.26 -3.45 5.37
N PHE A 250 -14.38 -3.64 6.35
CA PHE A 250 -12.95 -3.47 6.22
C PHE A 250 -12.25 -4.81 6.43
N LEU A 251 -11.47 -5.23 5.43
CA LEU A 251 -10.69 -6.47 5.43
C LEU A 251 -9.21 -6.13 5.57
N ILE A 252 -8.58 -6.56 6.65
CA ILE A 252 -7.17 -6.31 6.94
C ILE A 252 -6.39 -7.60 6.72
N MET A 253 -5.48 -7.59 5.76
CA MET A 253 -4.72 -8.77 5.36
C MET A 253 -3.22 -8.53 5.59
N GLY A 254 -2.64 -9.30 6.49
CA GLY A 254 -1.19 -9.38 6.70
C GLY A 254 -0.49 -10.17 5.60
N ILE A 255 0.84 -10.16 5.63
CA ILE A 255 1.67 -10.80 4.59
C ILE A 255 1.95 -12.27 4.84
N ASN A 256 1.67 -12.78 6.05
CA ASN A 256 1.95 -14.15 6.43
C ASN A 256 0.83 -15.11 6.03
N ALA A 257 1.18 -16.37 5.75
CA ALA A 257 0.26 -17.43 5.38
C ALA A 257 -0.74 -17.05 4.25
N PRO A 258 -0.29 -16.52 3.11
CA PRO A 258 -1.15 -15.90 2.09
C PRO A 258 -2.24 -16.85 1.56
N GLU A 259 -2.00 -18.16 1.54
CA GLU A 259 -3.01 -19.16 1.12
C GLU A 259 -4.19 -19.20 2.10
N LYS A 260 -3.92 -19.29 3.42
CA LYS A 260 -4.97 -19.28 4.46
C LYS A 260 -5.72 -17.94 4.47
N VAL A 261 -4.98 -16.84 4.31
CA VAL A 261 -5.55 -15.48 4.23
C VAL A 261 -6.48 -15.37 3.02
N ALA A 262 -6.11 -15.92 1.87
CA ALA A 262 -6.91 -15.88 0.65
C ALA A 262 -8.27 -16.58 0.82
N ASP A 263 -8.29 -17.78 1.40
CA ASP A 263 -9.52 -18.54 1.63
C ASP A 263 -10.43 -17.81 2.63
N TRP A 264 -9.88 -17.38 3.76
CA TRP A 264 -10.61 -16.61 4.75
C TRP A 264 -11.17 -15.30 4.18
N ALA A 265 -10.34 -14.53 3.47
CA ALA A 265 -10.74 -13.24 2.90
C ALA A 265 -11.90 -13.38 1.90
N TYR A 266 -11.89 -14.45 1.10
CA TYR A 266 -12.99 -14.73 0.18
C TYR A 266 -14.30 -15.01 0.93
N GLU A 267 -14.27 -15.89 1.95
CA GLU A 267 -15.44 -16.24 2.76
C GLU A 267 -15.97 -15.03 3.53
N ASP A 268 -15.10 -14.24 4.12
CA ASP A 268 -15.44 -13.04 4.88
C ASP A 268 -16.13 -11.99 3.98
N LEU A 269 -15.54 -11.68 2.82
CA LEU A 269 -16.13 -10.78 1.84
C LEU A 269 -17.48 -11.29 1.31
N GLN A 270 -17.67 -12.59 1.15
CA GLN A 270 -18.97 -13.16 0.72
C GLN A 270 -20.02 -13.07 1.84
N SER A 271 -19.62 -13.17 3.09
CA SER A 271 -20.53 -13.10 4.24
C SER A 271 -21.04 -11.68 4.53
N SER A 272 -20.26 -10.66 4.16
CA SER A 272 -20.60 -9.26 4.43
C SER A 272 -21.69 -8.75 3.48
N SER A 273 -22.75 -8.18 4.08
CA SER A 273 -23.84 -7.48 3.36
C SER A 273 -23.63 -5.96 3.28
N LYS A 274 -22.50 -5.45 3.75
CA LYS A 274 -22.21 -4.02 3.73
C LYS A 274 -22.11 -3.49 2.29
N LYS A 275 -22.49 -2.24 2.13
CA LYS A 275 -22.50 -1.58 0.82
C LYS A 275 -21.10 -1.39 0.25
N TRP A 276 -20.14 -1.03 1.12
CA TRP A 276 -18.74 -0.86 0.79
C TRP A 276 -17.90 -2.01 1.33
N LYS A 277 -16.99 -2.51 0.52
CA LYS A 277 -15.99 -3.49 0.90
C LYS A 277 -14.62 -2.93 0.60
N LEU A 278 -13.87 -2.60 1.63
CA LEU A 278 -12.56 -1.99 1.54
C LEU A 278 -11.54 -2.92 2.17
N GLY A 279 -10.32 -2.92 1.68
CA GLY A 279 -9.30 -3.78 2.28
C GLY A 279 -7.92 -3.16 2.26
N THR A 280 -7.03 -3.74 3.06
CA THR A 280 -5.60 -3.44 3.06
C THR A 280 -4.80 -4.71 2.86
N TYR A 281 -3.76 -4.62 2.09
CA TYR A 281 -2.69 -5.60 1.94
C TYR A 281 -1.42 -4.87 1.56
N HIS A 282 -0.33 -5.16 2.25
CA HIS A 282 0.85 -4.33 2.12
C HIS A 282 1.47 -4.32 0.72
N PHE A 283 1.62 -5.48 0.08
CA PHE A 283 2.20 -5.55 -1.26
C PHE A 283 1.20 -5.17 -2.36
N PRO A 284 1.51 -4.22 -3.25
CA PRO A 284 0.61 -3.86 -4.33
C PRO A 284 0.51 -4.97 -5.36
N ILE A 285 -0.73 -5.30 -5.75
CA ILE A 285 -1.00 -6.25 -6.84
C ILE A 285 -0.62 -5.64 -8.20
N TYR A 286 -0.79 -4.33 -8.34
CA TYR A 286 -0.44 -3.57 -9.54
C TYR A 286 0.65 -2.54 -9.21
N PRO A 287 1.93 -2.95 -9.26
CA PRO A 287 3.04 -2.16 -8.72
C PRO A 287 3.45 -0.97 -9.59
N VAL A 288 4.16 -0.02 -8.96
CA VAL A 288 4.89 1.09 -9.61
C VAL A 288 6.39 0.80 -9.75
N MET A 289 6.93 -0.10 -8.95
CA MET A 289 8.35 -0.49 -8.99
C MET A 289 8.73 -1.15 -10.33
N PRO A 290 10.03 -1.17 -10.69
CA PRO A 290 10.53 -1.95 -11.80
C PRO A 290 10.15 -3.42 -11.69
N GLU A 291 10.01 -4.08 -12.84
CA GLU A 291 9.71 -5.51 -12.89
C GLU A 291 10.78 -6.36 -12.19
N GLY A 292 10.32 -7.48 -11.61
CA GLY A 292 11.18 -8.42 -10.89
C GLY A 292 11.21 -8.23 -9.37
N GLN A 293 10.53 -7.24 -8.82
CA GLN A 293 10.27 -7.20 -7.38
C GLN A 293 9.02 -8.03 -7.07
N ASN A 294 9.21 -9.06 -6.27
CA ASN A 294 8.18 -10.05 -6.00
C ASN A 294 7.09 -9.50 -5.09
N ASN A 295 5.88 -9.79 -5.47
CA ASN A 295 4.73 -9.77 -4.59
C ASN A 295 4.38 -11.23 -4.26
N ASP A 296 4.89 -11.75 -3.15
CA ASP A 296 4.75 -13.16 -2.79
C ASP A 296 3.30 -13.57 -2.52
N GLY A 297 2.44 -12.61 -2.13
CA GLY A 297 1.01 -12.84 -1.90
C GLY A 297 0.12 -12.70 -3.13
N TYR A 298 0.62 -12.21 -4.24
CA TYR A 298 -0.19 -11.89 -5.42
C TYR A 298 -1.02 -13.07 -5.97
N PRO A 299 -0.46 -14.26 -6.21
CA PRO A 299 -1.23 -15.37 -6.77
C PRO A 299 -2.40 -15.81 -5.89
N TRP A 300 -2.25 -15.71 -4.56
CA TRP A 300 -3.21 -16.18 -3.57
C TRP A 300 -4.33 -15.18 -3.31
N LEU A 301 -4.01 -13.88 -3.30
CA LEU A 301 -4.96 -12.82 -2.93
C LEU A 301 -5.77 -12.29 -4.11
N ARG A 302 -5.33 -12.47 -5.33
CA ARG A 302 -6.03 -11.97 -6.51
C ARG A 302 -7.46 -12.48 -6.60
N LYS A 303 -7.66 -13.79 -6.43
CA LYS A 303 -8.99 -14.41 -6.49
C LYS A 303 -9.95 -13.87 -5.43
N PRO A 304 -9.61 -13.86 -4.11
CA PRO A 304 -10.51 -13.32 -3.11
C PRO A 304 -10.84 -11.84 -3.33
N ILE A 305 -9.88 -11.04 -3.77
CA ILE A 305 -10.09 -9.61 -4.02
C ILE A 305 -11.04 -9.39 -5.18
N GLU A 306 -10.80 -10.01 -6.33
CA GLU A 306 -11.57 -9.80 -7.55
C GLU A 306 -12.94 -10.50 -7.51
N GLU A 307 -13.01 -11.75 -7.05
CA GLU A 307 -14.25 -12.53 -6.95
C GLU A 307 -15.06 -12.14 -5.71
N GLY A 308 -14.39 -11.75 -4.62
CA GLY A 308 -15.00 -11.25 -3.38
C GLY A 308 -15.62 -9.86 -3.55
N ARG A 309 -15.33 -9.19 -4.67
CA ARG A 309 -15.82 -7.84 -5.02
C ARG A 309 -15.38 -6.77 -4.03
N LEU A 310 -14.10 -6.76 -3.70
CA LEU A 310 -13.50 -5.65 -2.98
C LEU A 310 -13.60 -4.38 -3.85
N ASP A 311 -14.04 -3.27 -3.29
CA ASP A 311 -14.19 -2.02 -4.03
C ASP A 311 -12.84 -1.31 -4.20
N ILE A 312 -12.09 -1.19 -3.08
CA ILE A 312 -10.77 -0.57 -3.06
C ILE A 312 -9.84 -1.41 -2.18
N LEU A 313 -8.66 -1.73 -2.71
CA LEU A 313 -7.54 -2.29 -1.96
C LEU A 313 -6.48 -1.23 -1.75
N PHE A 314 -6.23 -0.86 -0.50
CA PHE A 314 -5.12 0.02 -0.12
C PHE A 314 -3.86 -0.81 0.08
N ALA A 315 -2.74 -0.34 -0.48
CA ALA A 315 -1.43 -0.97 -0.38
C ALA A 315 -0.35 0.04 -0.01
N GLY A 316 0.80 -0.45 0.43
CA GLY A 316 2.02 0.30 0.71
C GLY A 316 3.21 -0.20 -0.10
N HIS A 317 4.34 -0.41 0.58
CA HIS A 317 5.57 -1.05 0.09
C HIS A 317 6.37 -0.25 -0.93
N GLU A 318 5.76 0.43 -1.82
CA GLU A 318 6.44 1.06 -2.97
C GLU A 318 6.68 2.57 -2.80
N HIS A 319 6.30 3.14 -1.66
CA HIS A 319 6.62 4.51 -1.23
C HIS A 319 6.27 5.62 -2.23
N SER A 320 5.44 5.33 -3.23
CA SER A 320 4.91 6.29 -4.19
C SER A 320 3.39 6.25 -4.15
N PHE A 321 2.77 7.28 -4.64
CA PHE A 321 1.32 7.29 -4.78
C PHE A 321 0.91 6.74 -6.15
N ALA A 322 -0.06 5.82 -6.18
CA ALA A 322 -0.67 5.38 -7.42
C ALA A 322 -2.11 4.89 -7.19
N ARG A 323 -2.93 5.05 -8.20
CA ARG A 323 -4.29 4.52 -8.25
C ARG A 323 -4.55 3.90 -9.62
N THR A 324 -5.08 2.69 -9.65
CA THR A 324 -5.46 2.03 -10.91
C THR A 324 -6.83 2.48 -11.39
N PHE A 325 -7.16 2.14 -12.63
CA PHE A 325 -8.54 1.97 -13.05
C PHE A 325 -9.18 0.84 -12.24
N PRO A 326 -10.52 0.70 -12.20
CA PRO A 326 -11.11 -0.56 -11.76
C PRO A 326 -10.52 -1.72 -12.58
N THR A 327 -9.94 -2.71 -11.93
CA THR A 327 -9.20 -3.81 -12.57
C THR A 327 -9.75 -5.15 -12.16
N LYS A 328 -9.85 -6.07 -13.12
CA LYS A 328 -10.18 -7.47 -12.86
C LYS A 328 -9.44 -8.35 -13.87
N GLY A 329 -8.66 -9.29 -13.37
CA GLY A 329 -7.76 -10.03 -14.21
C GLY A 329 -6.75 -9.08 -14.83
N ASP A 330 -6.68 -9.10 -16.13
CA ASP A 330 -5.77 -8.27 -16.92
C ASP A 330 -6.49 -7.15 -17.66
N GLU A 331 -7.73 -6.90 -17.26
CA GLU A 331 -8.60 -5.94 -17.93
C GLU A 331 -8.78 -4.71 -17.06
N LEU A 332 -8.83 -3.55 -17.70
CA LEU A 332 -9.09 -2.25 -17.10
C LEU A 332 -10.50 -1.80 -17.47
N PHE A 333 -11.25 -1.33 -16.49
CA PHE A 333 -12.65 -0.97 -16.65
C PHE A 333 -12.90 0.50 -16.30
N ASP A 334 -14.07 1.00 -16.73
CA ASP A 334 -14.56 2.33 -16.39
C ASP A 334 -15.44 2.36 -15.15
N ARG A 335 -16.11 1.22 -14.91
CA ARG A 335 -17.15 1.14 -13.91
C ARG A 335 -16.66 0.42 -12.66
N PRO A 336 -16.92 0.97 -11.48
CA PRO A 336 -16.50 0.35 -10.23
C PRO A 336 -17.13 -1.03 -10.00
N SER A 337 -18.31 -1.30 -10.58
CA SER A 337 -18.94 -2.64 -10.50
C SER A 337 -18.19 -3.74 -11.26
N GLN A 338 -17.26 -3.38 -12.15
CA GLN A 338 -16.55 -4.30 -13.02
C GLN A 338 -15.19 -4.75 -12.47
N GLY A 339 -14.63 -4.03 -11.51
CA GLY A 339 -13.32 -4.36 -10.98
C GLY A 339 -12.98 -3.64 -9.67
N THR A 340 -11.87 -4.01 -9.06
CA THR A 340 -11.32 -3.40 -7.85
C THR A 340 -10.40 -2.24 -8.22
N ILE A 341 -10.46 -1.15 -7.47
CA ILE A 341 -9.47 -0.07 -7.55
C ILE A 341 -8.32 -0.44 -6.61
N HIS A 342 -7.11 -0.54 -7.16
CA HIS A 342 -5.90 -0.72 -6.37
C HIS A 342 -5.25 0.63 -6.11
N TYR A 343 -4.94 0.89 -4.85
CA TYR A 343 -4.53 2.20 -4.37
C TYR A 343 -3.27 2.07 -3.52
N ILE A 344 -2.13 2.51 -4.06
CA ILE A 344 -0.89 2.61 -3.31
C ILE A 344 -0.92 3.94 -2.57
N ALA A 345 -0.96 3.89 -1.24
CA ALA A 345 -1.24 5.04 -0.39
C ALA A 345 -0.06 6.02 -0.23
N GLY A 346 1.04 5.78 -0.93
CA GLY A 346 2.23 6.59 -0.83
C GLY A 346 3.10 6.19 0.36
N ASN A 347 3.77 7.17 0.96
CA ASN A 347 4.74 6.98 2.01
C ASN A 347 4.46 7.97 3.15
N GLY A 348 4.15 7.46 4.33
CA GLY A 348 3.91 8.26 5.54
C GLY A 348 5.17 8.87 6.16
N GLY A 349 6.32 8.72 5.54
CA GLY A 349 7.58 9.27 6.03
C GLY A 349 8.77 8.31 5.94
N GLY A 350 8.64 7.14 5.32
CA GLY A 350 9.71 6.16 5.12
C GLY A 350 10.76 6.58 4.08
N ASN A 351 11.51 5.61 3.57
CA ASN A 351 12.55 5.83 2.57
C ASN A 351 11.97 6.22 1.20
N ILE A 352 12.79 6.84 0.35
CA ILE A 352 12.41 7.25 -1.00
C ILE A 352 12.89 6.22 -2.03
N TYR A 353 12.01 5.86 -2.97
CA TYR A 353 12.35 5.02 -4.11
C TYR A 353 12.28 5.82 -5.41
N HIS A 354 13.45 6.06 -6.02
CA HIS A 354 13.57 6.89 -7.23
C HIS A 354 13.30 6.14 -8.54
N SER A 355 13.16 4.81 -8.50
CA SER A 355 12.95 3.97 -9.69
C SER A 355 11.48 3.76 -10.07
N ASN A 356 10.55 4.26 -9.27
CA ASN A 356 9.12 4.10 -9.48
C ASN A 356 8.65 4.86 -10.72
N CYS A 357 7.70 4.29 -11.44
CA CYS A 357 7.16 4.90 -12.65
C CYS A 357 5.68 4.57 -12.86
N GLN A 358 4.99 5.46 -13.55
CA GLN A 358 3.64 5.21 -14.02
C GLN A 358 3.61 3.98 -14.94
N LYS A 359 2.60 3.15 -14.78
CA LYS A 359 2.31 1.97 -15.61
C LYS A 359 0.99 2.14 -16.34
N VAL A 360 0.72 1.28 -17.33
CA VAL A 360 -0.50 1.36 -18.16
C VAL A 360 -1.79 1.18 -17.37
N TRP A 361 -1.74 0.49 -16.23
CA TRP A 361 -2.91 0.28 -15.36
C TRP A 361 -3.21 1.43 -14.40
N HIS A 362 -2.33 2.43 -14.28
CA HIS A 362 -2.54 3.56 -13.39
C HIS A 362 -3.37 4.67 -14.03
N SER A 363 -4.48 5.01 -13.40
CA SER A 363 -5.26 6.20 -13.71
C SER A 363 -4.67 7.47 -13.07
N CYS A 364 -3.93 7.33 -11.97
CA CYS A 364 -3.15 8.38 -11.33
C CYS A 364 -1.84 7.82 -10.82
N PHE A 365 -0.78 8.61 -10.91
CA PHE A 365 0.53 8.30 -10.35
C PHE A 365 1.23 9.59 -9.93
N PHE A 366 1.83 9.55 -8.75
CA PHE A 366 2.65 10.64 -8.25
C PHE A 366 3.91 10.07 -7.58
N PRO A 367 5.12 10.43 -8.06
CA PRO A 367 6.36 9.99 -7.43
C PRO A 367 6.52 10.63 -6.07
N GLN A 368 7.19 9.94 -5.15
CA GLN A 368 7.50 10.51 -3.86
C GLN A 368 8.46 11.70 -4.02
N GLU A 369 8.18 12.79 -3.30
CA GLU A 369 9.10 13.93 -3.13
C GLU A 369 9.84 13.82 -1.80
N GLU A 370 11.08 14.31 -1.76
CA GLU A 370 11.89 14.32 -0.54
C GLU A 370 11.20 15.09 0.58
N HIS A 371 11.26 14.54 1.79
CA HIS A 371 10.75 15.11 3.04
C HIS A 371 9.24 15.35 3.12
N LEU A 372 8.48 14.84 2.15
CA LEU A 372 7.03 14.96 2.17
C LEU A 372 6.38 13.58 2.29
N GLY A 373 5.54 13.41 3.31
CA GLY A 373 4.71 12.24 3.49
C GLY A 373 3.37 12.38 2.76
N PHE A 374 2.70 11.25 2.55
CA PHE A 374 1.35 11.17 2.03
C PHE A 374 0.38 10.75 3.13
N TYR A 375 -0.80 11.29 3.09
CA TYR A 375 -1.97 10.74 3.77
C TYR A 375 -3.21 10.89 2.89
N THR A 376 -4.14 9.99 3.06
CA THR A 376 -5.40 10.02 2.31
C THR A 376 -6.56 10.15 3.29
N VAL A 377 -7.44 11.09 3.01
CA VAL A 377 -8.74 11.20 3.67
C VAL A 377 -9.78 10.51 2.80
N VAL A 378 -10.46 9.52 3.36
CA VAL A 378 -11.56 8.81 2.70
C VAL A 378 -12.86 9.17 3.40
N GLU A 379 -13.79 9.75 2.65
CA GLU A 379 -15.15 10.01 3.10
C GLU A 379 -16.11 9.04 2.43
N ILE A 380 -16.96 8.40 3.23
CA ILE A 380 -18.10 7.62 2.75
C ILE A 380 -19.39 8.37 3.12
N ASP A 381 -20.28 8.55 2.15
CA ASP A 381 -21.58 9.17 2.31
C ASP A 381 -22.62 8.31 1.54
N GLY A 382 -23.28 7.42 2.24
CA GLY A 382 -24.23 6.45 1.66
C GLY A 382 -23.61 5.61 0.54
N GLY A 383 -24.00 5.85 -0.71
CA GLY A 383 -23.50 5.16 -1.90
C GLY A 383 -22.29 5.78 -2.56
N ARG A 384 -21.76 6.87 -2.01
CA ARG A 384 -20.62 7.58 -2.55
C ARG A 384 -19.41 7.50 -1.60
N LEU A 385 -18.26 7.18 -2.17
CA LEU A 385 -16.96 7.27 -1.52
C LEU A 385 -16.15 8.36 -2.23
N THR A 386 -15.49 9.22 -1.46
CA THR A 386 -14.53 10.22 -1.98
C THR A 386 -13.20 10.03 -1.27
N ALA A 387 -12.13 9.88 -2.02
CA ALA A 387 -10.78 9.80 -1.50
C ALA A 387 -9.94 10.98 -2.00
N THR A 388 -9.27 11.66 -1.07
CA THR A 388 -8.38 12.78 -1.36
C THR A 388 -7.01 12.49 -0.76
N ALA A 389 -6.01 12.36 -1.62
CA ALA A 389 -4.62 12.18 -1.22
C ALA A 389 -3.91 13.52 -1.11
N TYR A 390 -3.26 13.74 0.01
CA TYR A 390 -2.51 14.93 0.34
C TYR A 390 -1.03 14.64 0.54
N LEU A 391 -0.19 15.60 0.17
CA LEU A 391 1.15 15.74 0.71
C LEU A 391 1.11 16.54 2.02
N THR A 392 2.11 16.36 2.87
CA THR A 392 2.22 17.10 4.16
C THR A 392 2.27 18.61 4.01
N ASP A 393 2.65 19.15 2.85
CA ASP A 393 2.59 20.57 2.54
C ASP A 393 1.19 21.09 2.17
N GLY A 394 0.20 20.20 2.05
CA GLY A 394 -1.21 20.51 1.75
C GLY A 394 -1.58 20.41 0.27
N ARG A 395 -0.66 20.08 -0.62
CA ARG A 395 -0.97 19.81 -2.02
C ARG A 395 -1.82 18.54 -2.14
N ILE A 396 -2.83 18.59 -2.99
CA ILE A 396 -3.64 17.45 -3.37
C ILE A 396 -2.97 16.78 -4.58
N VAL A 397 -2.67 15.49 -4.47
CA VAL A 397 -2.05 14.69 -5.54
C VAL A 397 -3.08 13.86 -6.29
N ASP A 398 -4.16 13.48 -5.63
CA ASP A 398 -5.32 12.83 -6.26
C ASP A 398 -6.61 13.16 -5.51
N LEU A 399 -7.69 13.27 -6.26
CA LEU A 399 -9.04 13.41 -5.74
C LEU A 399 -9.98 12.66 -6.68
N PHE A 400 -10.62 11.61 -6.16
CA PHE A 400 -11.61 10.88 -6.93
C PHE A 400 -12.80 10.46 -6.05
N SER A 401 -13.90 10.16 -6.71
CA SER A 401 -15.10 9.62 -6.07
C SER A 401 -15.58 8.39 -6.81
N VAL A 402 -16.10 7.44 -6.05
CA VAL A 402 -16.82 6.27 -6.56
C VAL A 402 -18.28 6.42 -6.17
N ASP A 403 -19.18 6.36 -7.14
CA ASP A 403 -20.63 6.41 -6.93
C ASP A 403 -21.22 5.05 -7.36
N LYS A 404 -21.65 4.26 -6.38
CA LYS A 404 -22.22 2.91 -6.63
C LYS A 404 -23.62 2.94 -7.22
N GLU A 405 -24.35 4.02 -7.03
CA GLU A 405 -25.72 4.14 -7.57
C GLU A 405 -25.69 4.49 -9.06
N ARG A 406 -24.72 5.30 -9.47
CA ARG A 406 -24.48 5.66 -10.87
C ARG A 406 -23.52 4.73 -11.58
N ASP A 407 -22.84 3.87 -10.83
CA ASP A 407 -21.77 2.99 -11.29
C ASP A 407 -20.67 3.77 -12.03
N THR A 408 -20.15 4.82 -11.38
CA THR A 408 -19.17 5.72 -11.98
C THR A 408 -18.00 6.00 -11.05
N VAL A 409 -16.82 6.18 -11.64
CA VAL A 409 -15.66 6.82 -11.01
C VAL A 409 -15.55 8.24 -11.55
N TYR A 410 -15.40 9.22 -10.66
CA TYR A 410 -15.27 10.63 -11.03
C TYR A 410 -14.04 11.27 -10.35
N PRO A 411 -13.23 12.06 -11.05
CA PRO A 411 -13.35 12.31 -12.48
C PRO A 411 -13.19 11.02 -13.28
N PRO A 412 -13.90 10.90 -14.42
CA PRO A 412 -13.55 9.83 -15.35
C PRO A 412 -12.07 9.98 -15.64
N ALA A 413 -11.39 8.86 -15.86
CA ALA A 413 -9.97 8.91 -16.16
C ALA A 413 -9.74 9.97 -17.24
N LEU A 414 -9.08 11.05 -16.86
CA LEU A 414 -8.82 12.14 -17.78
C LEU A 414 -7.99 11.58 -18.93
N ALA A 415 -8.34 11.99 -20.13
CA ALA A 415 -7.42 11.86 -21.26
C ALA A 415 -6.03 12.34 -20.79
N PRO A 416 -4.97 11.65 -21.18
CA PRO A 416 -3.64 11.90 -20.63
C PRO A 416 -3.28 13.38 -20.77
N VAL A 417 -2.62 13.90 -19.77
CA VAL A 417 -2.06 15.27 -19.72
C VAL A 417 -1.17 15.56 -20.93
N TYR A 418 -0.79 14.54 -21.67
CA TYR A 418 0.04 14.62 -22.86
C TYR A 418 -0.77 14.28 -24.10
N ASP A 419 -0.86 15.20 -25.04
CA ASP A 419 -1.47 15.05 -26.38
C ASP A 419 -0.67 14.12 -27.30
N ARG A 420 0.47 13.57 -26.85
CA ARG A 420 1.32 12.67 -27.62
C ARG A 420 1.30 11.25 -27.09
N THR A 421 1.26 10.28 -27.99
CA THR A 421 1.29 8.86 -27.64
C THR A 421 2.63 8.50 -27.02
N LYS A 422 2.60 7.83 -25.89
CA LYS A 422 3.78 7.38 -25.14
C LYS A 422 4.13 5.93 -25.53
N MET A 423 5.34 5.51 -25.19
CA MET A 423 5.79 4.13 -25.34
C MET A 423 5.91 3.49 -23.97
N ALA A 424 5.50 2.23 -23.88
CA ALA A 424 5.70 1.39 -22.72
C ALA A 424 6.26 0.03 -23.11
N PHE A 425 7.03 -0.58 -22.23
CA PHE A 425 7.46 -1.96 -22.35
C PHE A 425 7.10 -2.68 -21.06
N LYS A 426 6.37 -3.79 -21.16
CA LYS A 426 5.83 -4.54 -20.01
C LYS A 426 5.05 -3.66 -19.02
N GLY A 427 4.25 -2.76 -19.55
CA GLY A 427 3.49 -1.81 -18.77
C GLY A 427 4.28 -0.62 -18.22
N ARG A 428 5.60 -0.65 -18.26
CA ARG A 428 6.45 0.45 -17.79
C ARG A 428 6.63 1.49 -18.87
N MET A 429 6.36 2.76 -18.55
CA MET A 429 6.55 3.87 -19.47
C MET A 429 8.05 4.09 -19.76
N LEU A 430 8.37 4.23 -21.04
CA LEU A 430 9.71 4.61 -21.48
C LEU A 430 9.83 6.13 -21.46
N GLU A 431 10.88 6.64 -20.81
CA GLU A 431 11.17 8.07 -20.78
C GLU A 431 11.70 8.55 -22.13
N LEU A 432 10.83 9.19 -22.90
CA LEU A 432 11.16 9.80 -24.20
C LEU A 432 11.02 11.31 -24.19
N SER A 433 10.42 11.88 -23.15
CA SER A 433 10.09 13.30 -23.05
C SER A 433 11.33 14.20 -23.23
N ALA A 434 12.49 13.80 -22.74
CA ALA A 434 13.73 14.54 -22.88
C ALA A 434 14.27 14.60 -24.33
N ARG A 435 13.80 13.71 -25.22
CA ARG A 435 14.23 13.61 -26.62
C ARG A 435 13.16 14.00 -27.63
N GLY A 436 11.92 14.31 -27.19
CA GLY A 436 10.83 14.66 -28.08
C GLY A 436 10.39 13.55 -29.06
N LEU A 437 10.71 12.30 -28.73
CA LEU A 437 10.48 11.15 -29.62
C LEU A 437 9.24 10.39 -29.17
N PHE A 438 8.20 10.47 -29.97
CA PHE A 438 6.91 9.84 -29.68
C PHE A 438 6.44 8.99 -30.86
N PRO A 439 5.67 7.90 -30.65
CA PRO A 439 4.99 7.22 -31.72
C PRO A 439 4.08 8.15 -32.52
N GLU A 440 3.99 7.91 -33.81
CA GLU A 440 3.12 8.68 -34.72
C GLU A 440 2.20 7.75 -35.49
N LYS A 441 0.94 8.16 -35.69
CA LYS A 441 -0.02 7.44 -36.52
C LYS A 441 -0.13 8.12 -37.90
N LYS A 442 0.31 7.42 -38.94
CA LYS A 442 0.28 7.91 -40.33
C LYS A 442 -0.50 6.94 -41.21
N GLY A 443 -1.54 7.42 -41.87
CA GLY A 443 -2.35 6.57 -42.74
C GLY A 443 -3.01 5.35 -42.07
N GLY A 444 -3.32 5.48 -40.76
CA GLY A 444 -3.86 4.40 -39.95
C GLY A 444 -2.82 3.45 -39.34
N ILE A 445 -1.56 3.56 -39.73
CA ILE A 445 -0.43 2.73 -39.25
C ILE A 445 0.30 3.46 -38.13
N TRP A 446 0.57 2.76 -37.03
CA TRP A 446 1.42 3.25 -35.96
C TRP A 446 2.90 3.05 -36.31
N PHE A 447 3.69 4.10 -36.14
CA PHE A 447 5.15 4.08 -36.23
C PHE A 447 5.74 4.45 -34.88
N ALA A 448 6.81 3.79 -34.50
CA ALA A 448 7.52 4.08 -33.24
C ALA A 448 9.02 4.26 -33.47
N PRO A 449 9.71 5.07 -32.63
CA PRO A 449 11.15 5.23 -32.65
C PRO A 449 11.82 3.94 -32.15
N PHE A 450 12.13 3.07 -33.08
CA PHE A 450 12.51 1.68 -32.83
C PHE A 450 13.83 1.55 -32.03
N GLY A 451 14.80 2.37 -32.31
CA GLY A 451 16.08 2.33 -31.60
C GLY A 451 15.94 2.57 -30.10
N VAL A 452 14.98 3.39 -29.70
CA VAL A 452 14.69 3.68 -28.29
C VAL A 452 14.07 2.46 -27.61
N LEU A 453 13.11 1.79 -28.28
CA LEU A 453 12.51 0.56 -27.76
C LEU A 453 13.58 -0.52 -27.58
N ILE A 454 14.39 -0.78 -28.60
CA ILE A 454 15.44 -1.82 -28.53
C ILE A 454 16.45 -1.55 -27.42
N GLN A 455 16.87 -0.30 -27.24
CA GLN A 455 17.79 0.07 -26.14
C GLN A 455 17.13 -0.11 -24.76
N ALA A 456 15.86 0.24 -24.64
CA ALA A 456 15.12 0.12 -23.38
C ALA A 456 14.93 -1.35 -22.92
N ILE A 457 14.86 -2.28 -23.88
CA ILE A 457 14.78 -3.72 -23.60
C ILE A 457 16.15 -4.42 -23.50
N GLY A 458 17.23 -3.63 -23.36
CA GLY A 458 18.59 -4.16 -23.22
C GLY A 458 19.23 -4.62 -24.53
N GLY A 459 18.62 -4.31 -25.67
CA GLY A 459 19.13 -4.65 -26.97
C GLY A 459 20.17 -3.66 -27.50
N LYS A 460 20.76 -4.00 -28.64
CA LYS A 460 21.81 -3.23 -29.30
C LYS A 460 21.34 -2.70 -30.63
N VAL A 461 21.63 -1.42 -30.90
CA VAL A 461 21.34 -0.76 -32.17
C VAL A 461 22.64 -0.24 -32.80
N ILE A 462 22.85 -0.58 -34.06
CA ILE A 462 24.01 -0.09 -34.84
C ILE A 462 23.45 0.65 -36.06
N LYS A 463 23.84 1.91 -36.17
CA LYS A 463 23.43 2.77 -37.29
C LYS A 463 24.59 2.88 -38.28
N GLU A 464 24.33 2.58 -39.53
CA GLU A 464 25.22 2.79 -40.69
C GLU A 464 24.62 3.89 -41.58
N LYS A 465 25.32 4.22 -42.67
CA LYS A 465 24.89 5.34 -43.54
C LYS A 465 23.47 5.20 -44.06
N ASP A 466 23.15 4.02 -44.58
CA ASP A 466 21.86 3.75 -45.25
C ASP A 466 21.09 2.59 -44.61
N SER A 467 21.54 2.11 -43.44
CA SER A 467 20.92 0.99 -42.74
C SER A 467 20.98 1.14 -41.22
N VAL A 468 20.06 0.47 -40.54
CA VAL A 468 20.06 0.32 -39.08
C VAL A 468 19.90 -1.16 -38.78
N SER A 469 20.82 -1.71 -37.98
CA SER A 469 20.64 -3.06 -37.42
C SER A 469 20.31 -3.00 -35.94
N ALA A 470 19.43 -3.93 -35.52
CA ALA A 470 19.01 -4.07 -34.14
C ALA A 470 19.11 -5.53 -33.71
N GLU A 471 19.53 -5.76 -32.48
CA GLU A 471 19.64 -7.08 -31.86
C GLU A 471 18.99 -7.03 -30.47
N ALA A 472 18.03 -7.91 -30.20
CA ALA A 472 17.40 -8.11 -28.90
C ALA A 472 16.78 -9.50 -28.81
N TYR A 473 16.74 -10.09 -27.64
CA TYR A 473 16.14 -11.41 -27.37
C TYR A 473 16.58 -12.55 -28.31
N GLY A 474 17.84 -12.50 -28.77
CA GLY A 474 18.37 -13.50 -29.70
C GLY A 474 18.02 -13.24 -31.16
N HIS A 475 17.19 -12.25 -31.46
CA HIS A 475 16.78 -11.87 -32.81
C HIS A 475 17.60 -10.69 -33.35
N ARG A 476 17.75 -10.66 -34.66
CA ARG A 476 18.41 -9.59 -35.39
C ARG A 476 17.56 -9.12 -36.54
N ALA A 477 17.44 -7.81 -36.71
CA ALA A 477 16.79 -7.19 -37.83
C ALA A 477 17.68 -6.10 -38.44
N VAL A 478 17.72 -6.01 -39.78
CA VAL A 478 18.45 -4.96 -40.53
C VAL A 478 17.47 -4.24 -41.44
N PHE A 479 17.33 -2.96 -41.21
CA PHE A 479 16.46 -2.05 -41.95
C PHE A 479 17.31 -1.22 -42.93
N THR A 480 16.85 -1.11 -44.17
CA THR A 480 17.44 -0.21 -45.17
C THR A 480 16.50 0.97 -45.36
N VAL A 481 16.99 2.18 -45.31
CA VAL A 481 16.20 3.41 -45.49
C VAL A 481 15.54 3.43 -46.86
N GLY A 482 14.25 3.74 -46.92
CA GLY A 482 13.47 3.72 -48.15
C GLY A 482 13.12 2.32 -48.68
N SER A 483 13.33 1.28 -47.86
CA SER A 483 12.96 -0.08 -48.23
C SER A 483 11.85 -0.62 -47.31
N ARG A 484 10.80 -1.17 -47.88
CA ARG A 484 9.78 -1.89 -47.13
C ARG A 484 10.22 -3.28 -46.68
N PHE A 485 11.42 -3.71 -47.02
CA PHE A 485 11.93 -5.03 -46.67
C PHE A 485 13.00 -4.93 -45.59
N ALA A 486 12.79 -5.63 -44.50
CA ALA A 486 13.80 -5.82 -43.47
C ALA A 486 14.38 -7.24 -43.56
N LYS A 487 15.69 -7.36 -43.39
CA LYS A 487 16.38 -8.65 -43.29
C LYS A 487 16.42 -9.06 -41.81
N THR A 488 15.92 -10.22 -41.48
CA THR A 488 15.94 -10.77 -40.12
C THR A 488 16.65 -12.13 -40.12
N ASP A 489 16.94 -12.65 -38.94
CA ASP A 489 17.40 -14.02 -38.75
C ASP A 489 16.35 -15.06 -39.17
N LEU A 490 15.08 -14.68 -39.20
CA LEU A 490 13.96 -15.52 -39.66
C LEU A 490 13.67 -15.39 -41.17
N GLY A 491 14.41 -14.54 -41.89
CA GLY A 491 14.24 -14.29 -43.31
C GLY A 491 13.98 -12.83 -43.67
N THR A 492 13.43 -12.58 -44.85
CA THR A 492 13.06 -11.22 -45.26
C THR A 492 11.59 -10.96 -44.92
N VAL A 493 11.36 -9.88 -44.15
CA VAL A 493 10.01 -9.44 -43.77
C VAL A 493 9.63 -8.21 -44.59
N GLU A 494 8.49 -8.25 -45.25
CA GLU A 494 7.87 -7.10 -45.90
C GLU A 494 7.04 -6.32 -44.87
N MET A 495 7.38 -5.05 -44.64
CA MET A 495 6.64 -4.17 -43.72
C MET A 495 5.44 -3.54 -44.46
N CYS A 496 4.37 -3.25 -43.72
CA CYS A 496 3.17 -2.62 -44.26
C CYS A 496 3.40 -1.19 -44.80
N ALA A 497 4.48 -0.54 -44.33
CA ALA A 497 4.90 0.78 -44.77
C ALA A 497 6.43 0.94 -44.69
N GLU A 498 6.94 1.92 -45.46
CA GLU A 498 8.38 2.22 -45.46
C GLU A 498 8.80 2.87 -44.14
N PRO A 499 9.90 2.41 -43.49
CA PRO A 499 10.50 3.07 -42.36
C PRO A 499 11.11 4.44 -42.78
N TYR A 500 11.09 5.40 -41.86
CA TYR A 500 11.64 6.73 -42.11
C TYR A 500 12.45 7.23 -40.90
N PHE A 501 13.33 8.21 -41.15
CA PHE A 501 14.04 8.90 -40.10
C PHE A 501 13.33 10.18 -39.67
N LEU A 502 13.25 10.39 -38.35
CA LEU A 502 12.85 11.64 -37.72
C LEU A 502 13.84 11.93 -36.58
N ASP A 503 14.43 13.11 -36.58
CA ASP A 503 15.42 13.55 -35.58
C ASP A 503 16.52 12.52 -35.29
N GLY A 504 16.99 11.87 -36.34
CA GLY A 504 18.06 10.88 -36.27
C GLY A 504 17.67 9.51 -35.77
N GLN A 505 16.39 9.26 -35.48
CA GLN A 505 15.86 7.96 -35.08
C GLN A 505 15.08 7.33 -36.23
N LEU A 506 15.21 6.02 -36.35
CA LEU A 506 14.46 5.25 -37.32
C LEU A 506 13.06 4.94 -36.74
N PHE A 507 12.02 5.37 -37.46
CA PHE A 507 10.63 5.02 -37.18
C PHE A 507 10.21 3.85 -38.06
N ILE A 508 9.71 2.80 -37.45
CA ILE A 508 9.22 1.62 -38.16
C ILE A 508 7.77 1.33 -37.76
N PRO A 509 6.99 0.64 -38.59
CA PRO A 509 5.66 0.20 -38.22
C PRO A 509 5.70 -0.69 -36.97
N VAL A 510 4.79 -0.42 -36.05
CA VAL A 510 4.77 -1.09 -34.72
C VAL A 510 4.49 -2.59 -34.85
N ASP A 511 3.58 -2.97 -35.74
CA ASP A 511 3.20 -4.37 -35.98
C ASP A 511 4.38 -5.24 -36.37
N GLU A 512 5.17 -4.77 -37.34
CA GLU A 512 6.32 -5.51 -37.82
C GLU A 512 7.46 -5.49 -36.81
N SER A 513 7.62 -4.39 -36.08
CA SER A 513 8.61 -4.33 -35.00
C SER A 513 8.37 -5.39 -33.94
N ALA A 514 7.12 -5.59 -33.58
CA ALA A 514 6.74 -6.62 -32.60
C ALA A 514 7.02 -8.03 -33.16
N LYS A 515 6.58 -8.32 -34.38
CA LYS A 515 6.78 -9.64 -35.03
C LYS A 515 8.26 -10.02 -35.18
N MET A 516 9.13 -9.07 -35.56
CA MET A 516 10.55 -9.32 -35.78
C MET A 516 11.33 -9.70 -34.51
N PHE A 517 10.81 -9.39 -33.35
CA PHE A 517 11.44 -9.65 -32.03
C PHE A 517 10.56 -10.52 -31.14
N GLU A 518 9.62 -11.25 -31.75
CA GLU A 518 8.68 -12.13 -31.03
C GLU A 518 7.98 -11.44 -29.87
N MET A 519 7.58 -10.18 -30.07
CA MET A 519 6.85 -9.38 -29.08
C MET A 519 5.37 -9.27 -29.45
N GLU A 520 4.55 -9.07 -28.47
CA GLU A 520 3.17 -8.63 -28.62
C GLU A 520 3.06 -7.13 -28.33
N TRP A 521 2.05 -6.48 -28.92
CA TRP A 521 1.78 -5.08 -28.64
C TRP A 521 0.30 -4.77 -28.60
N TYR A 522 -0.06 -3.69 -27.91
CA TYR A 522 -1.40 -3.11 -27.96
C TYR A 522 -1.34 -1.60 -27.74
N TYR A 523 -2.40 -0.91 -28.18
CA TYR A 523 -2.60 0.51 -27.92
C TYR A 523 -3.59 0.69 -26.77
N ALA A 524 -3.13 1.24 -25.66
CA ALA A 524 -3.96 1.59 -24.52
C ALA A 524 -4.56 2.99 -24.75
N GLU A 525 -5.74 3.07 -25.33
CA GLU A 525 -6.38 4.31 -25.76
C GLU A 525 -6.55 5.30 -24.60
N ARG A 526 -6.96 4.85 -23.42
CA ARG A 526 -7.21 5.69 -22.27
C ARG A 526 -5.98 6.41 -21.75
N ASN A 527 -4.85 5.72 -21.75
CA ASN A 527 -3.58 6.26 -21.26
C ASN A 527 -2.69 6.78 -22.38
N ASN A 528 -3.13 6.62 -23.63
CA ASN A 528 -2.41 6.99 -24.83
C ASN A 528 -1.00 6.39 -24.88
N PHE A 529 -0.91 5.06 -24.68
CA PHE A 529 0.33 4.29 -24.75
C PHE A 529 0.29 3.28 -25.89
N ILE A 530 1.44 3.07 -26.52
CA ILE A 530 1.72 1.81 -27.20
C ILE A 530 2.59 0.98 -26.26
N ASN A 531 2.13 -0.19 -25.90
CA ASN A 531 2.84 -1.11 -25.00
C ASN A 531 3.31 -2.35 -25.76
N TRP A 532 4.56 -2.73 -25.55
CA TRP A 532 5.13 -3.99 -26.03
C TRP A 532 5.38 -4.94 -24.87
N ASN A 533 5.26 -6.24 -25.15
CA ASN A 533 5.52 -7.32 -24.22
C ASN A 533 6.22 -8.48 -24.89
N THR A 534 6.91 -9.28 -24.09
CA THR A 534 7.42 -10.58 -24.52
C THR A 534 6.37 -11.66 -24.25
N PRO A 535 6.16 -12.65 -25.18
CA PRO A 535 5.12 -13.68 -25.06
C PRO A 535 5.29 -14.63 -23.87
N SER A 536 6.47 -14.68 -23.26
CA SER A 536 6.85 -15.68 -22.27
C SER A 536 6.62 -15.28 -20.81
N GLU A 537 5.80 -14.26 -20.54
CA GLU A 537 5.67 -13.77 -19.17
C GLU A 537 4.38 -14.15 -18.48
N ASP A 538 4.56 -14.70 -17.27
CA ASP A 538 3.49 -15.08 -16.34
C ASP A 538 2.63 -13.89 -15.85
N ARG A 539 2.98 -12.65 -16.23
CA ARG A 539 2.22 -11.45 -15.88
C ARG A 539 1.38 -10.98 -17.05
N PRO A 540 0.11 -11.02 -16.84
CA PRO A 540 -0.85 -10.62 -17.84
C PRO A 540 -0.77 -9.11 -18.16
N LEU A 541 -1.08 -8.77 -19.39
CA LEU A 541 -1.20 -7.41 -19.88
C LEU A 541 -2.51 -6.80 -19.42
N CYS A 542 -2.47 -5.65 -18.75
CA CYS A 542 -3.68 -4.87 -18.52
C CYS A 542 -4.16 -4.29 -19.85
N LYS A 543 -5.11 -4.96 -20.50
CA LYS A 543 -5.81 -4.49 -21.70
C LYS A 543 -7.13 -3.86 -21.32
N HIS A 544 -7.50 -2.79 -22.02
CA HIS A 544 -8.90 -2.37 -22.02
C HIS A 544 -9.69 -3.36 -22.89
N PRO A 545 -10.89 -3.78 -22.47
CA PRO A 545 -11.77 -4.53 -23.35
C PRO A 545 -12.07 -3.70 -24.60
N GLU A 546 -12.13 -4.37 -25.76
CA GLU A 546 -12.52 -3.77 -27.03
C GLU A 546 -13.98 -3.29 -27.03
#